data_150797620442b665b4a7fd50ff02bb26
#
_entry.id   150797620442b665b4a7fd50ff02bb26
#
_cell.length_a   1.000
_cell.length_b   1.000
_cell.length_c   1.000
_cell.angle_alpha   90.00
_cell.angle_beta   90.00
_cell.angle_gamma   90.00
#
_symmetry.space_group_name_H-M   'P 1'
#
loop_
_entity.id
_entity.type
_entity.pdbx_description
1 polymer ?
#
loop_
_entity_poly.entity_id
_entity_poly.type
_entity_poly.pdbx_seq_one_letter_code
_entity_poly.pdbx_strand_id
1 'polypeptide(L)'
;MKKNQLVTLGKHIDILSGCAFPSSGFNRNNGVPLIRIRDILSGKTETYYEGSYDLKYLIKKGDLLVGMDGDFNREYWKGTDALLNQRVCKITPNPETLDKNFLYHFLQKELDKIHATTDVVTVKHLSVKKIQDIKIRLPSLKEQKRIAAILDKADAIHQKREQAIKLADDFLRATFATMYGNP
;
A
#
# COMPACT_ATOMS: atom_id res chain seq x y z
N MET A 1 -11.80 27.95 15.75
CA MET A 1 -10.95 27.09 14.93
C MET A 1 -10.09 26.23 15.85
N LYS A 2 -10.37 24.90 15.99
CA LYS A 2 -9.47 24.01 16.71
C LYS A 2 -8.17 23.93 15.91
N LYS A 3 -7.06 24.40 16.50
CA LYS A 3 -5.70 24.28 15.93
C LYS A 3 -5.45 22.81 15.60
N ASN A 4 -4.78 22.52 14.47
CA ASN A 4 -4.27 21.19 14.07
C ASN A 4 -3.56 20.55 15.27
N GLN A 5 -4.26 19.67 15.97
CA GLN A 5 -3.72 19.00 17.14
C GLN A 5 -2.79 17.87 16.70
N LEU A 6 -1.63 17.76 17.30
CA LEU A 6 -0.74 16.62 17.12
C LEU A 6 -1.32 15.43 17.89
N VAL A 7 -1.66 14.37 17.18
CA VAL A 7 -2.26 13.15 17.76
C VAL A 7 -1.45 11.91 17.37
N THR A 8 -1.68 10.82 18.08
CA THR A 8 -1.06 9.52 17.78
C THR A 8 -1.96 8.77 16.81
N LEU A 9 -1.44 8.32 15.67
CA LEU A 9 -2.17 7.67 14.59
C LEU A 9 -2.97 6.45 15.08
N GLY A 10 -2.40 5.65 15.97
CA GLY A 10 -3.03 4.45 16.53
C GLY A 10 -4.39 4.66 17.21
N LYS A 11 -4.73 5.92 17.56
CA LYS A 11 -6.06 6.27 18.10
C LYS A 11 -7.13 6.43 17.02
N HIS A 12 -6.72 6.43 15.77
CA HIS A 12 -7.56 6.75 14.61
C HIS A 12 -7.56 5.64 13.54
N ILE A 13 -6.91 4.52 13.82
CA ILE A 13 -6.81 3.37 12.91
C ILE A 13 -6.92 2.05 13.67
N ASP A 14 -7.44 1.04 12.98
CA ASP A 14 -7.30 -0.36 13.35
C ASP A 14 -6.27 -1.03 12.44
N ILE A 15 -5.45 -1.93 12.98
CA ILE A 15 -4.43 -2.67 12.23
C ILE A 15 -4.67 -4.17 12.41
N LEU A 16 -4.89 -4.84 11.31
CA LEU A 16 -4.94 -6.30 11.23
C LEU A 16 -3.62 -6.80 10.64
N SER A 17 -2.80 -7.46 11.44
CA SER A 17 -1.62 -8.18 10.95
C SER A 17 -2.04 -9.46 10.24
N GLY A 18 -1.35 -9.78 9.14
CA GLY A 18 -1.61 -11.01 8.41
C GLY A 18 -1.23 -12.28 9.18
N CYS A 19 -1.72 -13.41 8.70
CA CYS A 19 -1.54 -14.72 9.30
C CYS A 19 -0.39 -15.50 8.64
N ALA A 20 0.33 -16.28 9.43
CA ALA A 20 1.29 -17.27 8.91
C ALA A 20 0.52 -18.52 8.47
N PHE A 21 0.23 -18.62 7.19
CA PHE A 21 -0.41 -19.81 6.62
C PHE A 21 0.61 -20.94 6.42
N PRO A 22 0.23 -22.22 6.65
CA PRO A 22 1.09 -23.36 6.38
C PRO A 22 1.51 -23.42 4.90
N SER A 23 2.81 -23.53 4.65
CA SER A 23 3.36 -23.56 3.29
C SER A 23 2.91 -24.78 2.47
N SER A 24 2.51 -25.86 3.13
CA SER A 24 1.94 -27.05 2.48
C SER A 24 0.64 -26.77 1.71
N GLY A 25 -0.10 -25.71 2.08
CA GLY A 25 -1.30 -25.27 1.37
C GLY A 25 -1.03 -24.31 0.23
N PHE A 26 0.23 -23.90 -0.01
CA PHE A 26 0.56 -22.94 -1.07
C PHE A 26 0.65 -23.63 -2.42
N ASN A 27 -0.01 -23.04 -3.41
CA ASN A 27 0.03 -23.51 -4.80
C ASN A 27 -0.13 -22.32 -5.77
N ARG A 28 -0.19 -22.61 -7.11
CA ARG A 28 -0.27 -21.56 -8.13
C ARG A 28 -1.66 -21.43 -8.78
N ASN A 29 -2.56 -22.37 -8.55
CA ASN A 29 -3.77 -22.46 -9.35
C ASN A 29 -5.06 -22.64 -8.56
N ASN A 30 -5.01 -23.16 -7.33
CA ASN A 30 -6.20 -23.61 -6.60
C ASN A 30 -6.33 -22.90 -5.24
N GLY A 31 -7.57 -22.68 -4.83
CA GLY A 31 -7.88 -22.10 -3.53
C GLY A 31 -8.08 -20.59 -3.58
N VAL A 32 -7.80 -19.93 -2.46
CA VAL A 32 -8.00 -18.49 -2.31
C VAL A 32 -6.69 -17.76 -2.59
N PRO A 33 -6.69 -16.66 -3.37
CA PRO A 33 -5.50 -15.85 -3.58
C PRO A 33 -4.86 -15.45 -2.25
N LEU A 34 -3.54 -15.52 -2.14
CA LEU A 34 -2.77 -15.21 -0.94
C LEU A 34 -1.80 -14.07 -1.23
N ILE A 35 -1.98 -12.94 -0.55
CA ILE A 35 -1.16 -11.76 -0.78
C ILE A 35 0.15 -11.88 -0.04
N ARG A 36 1.25 -11.79 -0.78
CA ARG A 36 2.59 -11.66 -0.24
C ARG A 36 3.06 -10.22 -0.35
N ILE A 37 4.09 -9.85 0.39
CA ILE A 37 4.60 -8.47 0.42
C ILE A 37 4.92 -7.91 -0.98
N ARG A 38 5.45 -8.74 -1.89
CA ARG A 38 5.78 -8.38 -3.28
C ARG A 38 4.55 -8.05 -4.15
N ASP A 39 3.36 -8.51 -3.74
CA ASP A 39 2.13 -8.40 -4.53
C ASP A 39 1.39 -7.08 -4.26
N ILE A 40 1.77 -6.34 -3.20
CA ILE A 40 1.08 -5.14 -2.73
C ILE A 40 1.00 -4.08 -3.84
N LEU A 41 2.14 -3.74 -4.45
CA LEU A 41 2.21 -2.67 -5.46
C LEU A 41 1.57 -3.07 -6.79
N SER A 42 1.74 -4.32 -7.21
CA SER A 42 1.16 -4.83 -8.45
C SER A 42 -0.36 -5.02 -8.37
N GLY A 43 -0.88 -5.29 -7.17
CA GLY A 43 -2.28 -5.65 -6.95
C GLY A 43 -2.64 -7.01 -7.54
N LYS A 44 -1.64 -7.87 -7.81
CA LYS A 44 -1.81 -9.22 -8.36
C LYS A 44 -0.96 -10.19 -7.57
N THR A 45 -1.49 -11.39 -7.34
CA THR A 45 -0.75 -12.50 -6.75
C THR A 45 -0.83 -13.74 -7.64
N GLU A 46 0.24 -14.49 -7.67
CA GLU A 46 0.33 -15.82 -8.29
C GLU A 46 0.41 -16.93 -7.24
N THR A 47 0.15 -16.57 -5.97
CA THR A 47 0.15 -17.51 -4.86
C THR A 47 -1.27 -17.71 -4.38
N TYR A 48 -1.70 -18.95 -4.26
CA TYR A 48 -3.01 -19.35 -3.75
C TYR A 48 -2.82 -20.23 -2.53
N TYR A 49 -3.84 -20.28 -1.70
CA TYR A 49 -3.87 -21.11 -0.50
C TYR A 49 -5.08 -22.03 -0.50
N GLU A 50 -4.80 -23.30 -0.28
CA GLU A 50 -5.80 -24.34 -0.12
C GLU A 50 -5.69 -24.92 1.30
N GLY A 51 -6.67 -24.61 2.13
CA GLY A 51 -6.71 -25.00 3.53
C GLY A 51 -7.72 -24.17 4.33
N SER A 52 -7.88 -24.48 5.60
CA SER A 52 -8.75 -23.72 6.49
C SER A 52 -8.14 -22.36 6.85
N TYR A 53 -8.97 -21.34 6.96
CA TYR A 53 -8.58 -20.00 7.39
C TYR A 53 -9.72 -19.28 8.11
N ASP A 54 -9.35 -18.29 8.91
CA ASP A 54 -10.32 -17.39 9.54
C ASP A 54 -10.70 -16.27 8.56
N LEU A 55 -12.00 -16.03 8.38
CA LEU A 55 -12.54 -15.02 7.48
C LEU A 55 -12.05 -13.59 7.76
N LYS A 56 -11.59 -13.30 8.99
CA LYS A 56 -11.01 -11.99 9.31
C LYS A 56 -9.77 -11.64 8.46
N TYR A 57 -9.05 -12.68 7.96
CA TYR A 57 -7.89 -12.48 7.10
C TYR A 57 -8.24 -12.33 5.62
N LEU A 58 -9.52 -12.47 5.25
CA LEU A 58 -9.97 -12.20 3.90
C LEU A 58 -10.10 -10.69 3.69
N ILE A 59 -9.26 -10.17 2.82
CA ILE A 59 -9.26 -8.75 2.44
C ILE A 59 -9.94 -8.55 1.10
N LYS A 60 -10.41 -7.33 0.88
CA LYS A 60 -11.19 -6.94 -0.29
C LYS A 60 -10.49 -5.83 -1.09
N LYS A 61 -10.90 -5.70 -2.34
CA LYS A 61 -10.49 -4.57 -3.17
C LYS A 61 -10.77 -3.24 -2.45
N GLY A 62 -9.76 -2.37 -2.38
CA GLY A 62 -9.83 -1.07 -1.71
C GLY A 62 -9.39 -1.09 -0.24
N ASP A 63 -9.03 -2.25 0.33
CA ASP A 63 -8.37 -2.32 1.62
C ASP A 63 -6.95 -1.75 1.52
N LEU A 64 -6.55 -0.93 2.49
CA LEU A 64 -5.21 -0.35 2.55
C LEU A 64 -4.24 -1.36 3.17
N LEU A 65 -3.26 -1.79 2.40
CA LEU A 65 -2.23 -2.73 2.79
C LEU A 65 -0.90 -2.03 3.03
N VAL A 66 -0.12 -2.56 3.96
CA VAL A 66 1.26 -2.12 4.24
C VAL A 66 2.17 -3.34 4.35
N GLY A 67 3.30 -3.29 3.65
CA GLY A 67 4.37 -4.27 3.78
C GLY A 67 5.15 -4.06 5.07
N MET A 68 5.36 -5.14 5.82
CA MET A 68 6.01 -5.10 7.14
C MET A 68 7.52 -5.38 7.08
N ASP A 69 8.04 -5.74 5.90
CA ASP A 69 9.46 -6.00 5.66
C ASP A 69 9.94 -5.27 4.40
N GLY A 70 11.23 -4.99 4.31
CA GLY A 70 11.84 -4.32 3.17
C GLY A 70 11.49 -2.83 3.13
N ASP A 71 10.90 -2.36 2.04
CA ASP A 71 10.68 -0.93 1.77
C ASP A 71 9.44 -0.33 2.45
N PHE A 72 8.69 -1.10 3.22
CA PHE A 72 7.45 -0.66 3.90
C PHE A 72 6.44 0.02 2.97
N ASN A 73 6.27 -0.51 1.76
CA ASN A 73 5.33 0.02 0.77
C ASN A 73 3.89 -0.10 1.25
N ARG A 74 3.07 0.88 0.90
CA ARG A 74 1.61 0.86 1.11
C ARG A 74 0.88 0.98 -0.22
N GLU A 75 -0.24 0.30 -0.37
CA GLU A 75 -1.12 0.45 -1.54
C GLU A 75 -2.53 -0.03 -1.21
N TYR A 76 -3.52 0.50 -1.92
CA TYR A 76 -4.85 -0.09 -1.93
C TYR A 76 -4.85 -1.40 -2.72
N TRP A 77 -5.38 -2.46 -2.12
CA TRP A 77 -5.51 -3.71 -2.83
C TRP A 77 -6.41 -3.55 -4.07
N LYS A 78 -5.91 -3.93 -5.23
CA LYS A 78 -6.58 -3.77 -6.53
C LYS A 78 -7.18 -5.07 -7.07
N GLY A 79 -6.76 -6.21 -6.49
CA GLY A 79 -7.19 -7.55 -6.91
C GLY A 79 -8.55 -7.97 -6.37
N THR A 80 -8.88 -9.24 -6.58
CA THR A 80 -10.04 -9.92 -6.00
C THR A 80 -9.85 -10.16 -4.51
N ASP A 81 -10.88 -10.67 -3.82
CA ASP A 81 -10.77 -11.08 -2.42
C ASP A 81 -9.61 -12.05 -2.24
N ALA A 82 -8.81 -11.85 -1.20
CA ALA A 82 -7.57 -12.57 -1.00
C ALA A 82 -7.20 -12.66 0.48
N LEU A 83 -6.37 -13.64 0.83
CA LEU A 83 -5.90 -13.85 2.20
C LEU A 83 -4.70 -12.96 2.50
N LEU A 84 -4.74 -12.34 3.68
CA LEU A 84 -3.69 -11.48 4.21
C LEU A 84 -2.60 -12.33 4.87
N ASN A 85 -1.49 -12.54 4.18
CA ASN A 85 -0.38 -13.34 4.69
C ASN A 85 0.49 -12.55 5.68
N GLN A 86 1.25 -13.27 6.50
CA GLN A 86 2.27 -12.68 7.38
C GLN A 86 3.18 -11.70 6.60
N ARG A 87 3.71 -10.70 7.27
CA ARG A 87 4.53 -9.62 6.69
C ARG A 87 3.76 -8.59 5.87
N VAL A 88 2.44 -8.70 5.86
CA VAL A 88 1.53 -7.65 5.36
C VAL A 88 0.51 -7.35 6.45
N CYS A 89 0.16 -6.08 6.62
CA CYS A 89 -0.96 -5.71 7.47
C CYS A 89 -2.00 -4.90 6.68
N LYS A 90 -3.24 -4.95 7.13
CA LYS A 90 -4.32 -4.09 6.69
C LYS A 90 -4.51 -2.96 7.69
N ILE A 91 -4.63 -1.73 7.21
CA ILE A 91 -4.95 -0.55 8.03
C ILE A 91 -6.33 -0.04 7.67
N THR A 92 -7.19 0.05 8.68
CA THR A 92 -8.55 0.57 8.54
C THR A 92 -8.66 1.87 9.34
N PRO A 93 -8.87 3.03 8.69
CA PRO A 93 -9.06 4.28 9.42
C PRO A 93 -10.45 4.33 10.06
N ASN A 94 -10.54 4.98 11.23
CA ASN A 94 -11.82 5.34 11.82
C ASN A 94 -12.47 6.46 10.99
N PRO A 95 -13.60 6.20 10.29
CA PRO A 95 -14.20 7.14 9.35
C PRO A 95 -14.75 8.42 10.01
N GLU A 96 -14.96 8.39 11.35
CA GLU A 96 -15.41 9.56 12.10
C GLU A 96 -14.30 10.58 12.35
N THR A 97 -13.04 10.15 12.26
CA THR A 97 -11.89 10.99 12.63
C THR A 97 -10.83 11.09 11.56
N LEU A 98 -10.70 10.09 10.68
CA LEU A 98 -9.63 10.01 9.69
C LEU A 98 -10.16 9.58 8.32
N ASP A 99 -9.98 10.46 7.33
CA ASP A 99 -10.30 10.16 5.93
C ASP A 99 -9.28 9.17 5.34
N LYS A 100 -9.76 8.16 4.61
CA LYS A 100 -8.92 7.09 4.08
C LYS A 100 -7.91 7.58 3.04
N ASN A 101 -8.29 8.50 2.16
CA ASN A 101 -7.39 9.01 1.13
C ASN A 101 -6.36 9.98 1.73
N PHE A 102 -6.76 10.76 2.75
CA PHE A 102 -5.81 11.57 3.51
C PHE A 102 -4.77 10.68 4.19
N LEU A 103 -5.20 9.57 4.84
CA LEU A 103 -4.28 8.58 5.41
C LEU A 103 -3.34 8.01 4.34
N TYR A 104 -3.88 7.62 3.19
CA TYR A 104 -3.11 7.06 2.08
C TYR A 104 -1.95 7.97 1.68
N HIS A 105 -2.21 9.26 1.42
CA HIS A 105 -1.17 10.20 1.00
C HIS A 105 -0.14 10.49 2.11
N PHE A 106 -0.60 10.57 3.34
CA PHE A 106 0.26 10.85 4.48
C PHE A 106 1.16 9.66 4.85
N LEU A 107 0.62 8.45 4.80
CA LEU A 107 1.23 7.27 5.43
C LEU A 107 2.59 6.91 4.84
N GLN A 108 2.76 6.95 3.51
CA GLN A 108 4.04 6.56 2.88
C GLN A 108 5.20 7.39 3.40
N LYS A 109 5.04 8.70 3.47
CA LYS A 109 6.09 9.58 3.98
C LYS A 109 6.53 9.24 5.41
N GLU A 110 5.59 8.82 6.25
CA GLU A 110 5.91 8.43 7.62
C GLU A 110 6.55 7.03 7.69
N LEU A 111 6.12 6.12 6.83
CA LEU A 111 6.77 4.81 6.66
C LEU A 111 8.21 4.96 6.16
N ASP A 112 8.48 5.86 5.22
CA ASP A 112 9.82 6.17 4.73
C ASP A 112 10.73 6.70 5.84
N LYS A 113 10.21 7.55 6.71
CA LYS A 113 10.96 8.04 7.89
C LYS A 113 11.30 6.90 8.85
N ILE A 114 10.32 6.01 9.13
CA ILE A 114 10.56 4.84 9.98
C ILE A 114 11.60 3.93 9.32
N HIS A 115 11.49 3.72 8.02
CA HIS A 115 12.44 2.93 7.25
C HIS A 115 13.86 3.51 7.33
N ALA A 116 14.02 4.81 7.16
CA ALA A 116 15.31 5.49 7.23
C ALA A 116 15.99 5.36 8.61
N THR A 117 15.19 5.29 9.68
CA THR A 117 15.69 5.18 11.07
C THR A 117 15.71 3.75 11.61
N THR A 118 15.34 2.76 10.82
CA THR A 118 15.35 1.35 11.22
C THR A 118 16.69 0.72 10.86
N ASP A 119 17.40 0.20 11.87
CA ASP A 119 18.67 -0.49 11.68
C ASP A 119 18.50 -1.76 10.85
N VAL A 120 19.52 -2.07 10.05
CA VAL A 120 19.56 -3.26 9.19
C VAL A 120 20.51 -4.27 9.80
N VAL A 121 19.95 -5.39 10.27
CA VAL A 121 20.80 -6.59 10.56
C VAL A 121 20.76 -7.52 9.35
N THR A 122 19.59 -7.81 8.78
CA THR A 122 19.40 -8.59 7.54
C THR A 122 18.30 -8.00 6.66
N VAL A 123 17.10 -7.80 7.21
CA VAL A 123 15.96 -7.15 6.55
C VAL A 123 15.32 -6.19 7.54
N LYS A 124 14.99 -4.98 7.09
CA LYS A 124 14.24 -4.02 7.90
C LYS A 124 12.86 -4.57 8.21
N HIS A 125 12.47 -4.53 9.48
CA HIS A 125 11.17 -4.99 9.94
C HIS A 125 10.36 -3.84 10.55
N LEU A 126 9.13 -3.67 10.07
CA LEU A 126 8.16 -2.71 10.58
C LEU A 126 7.25 -3.38 11.62
N SER A 127 7.21 -2.84 12.84
CA SER A 127 6.27 -3.31 13.84
C SER A 127 4.97 -2.50 13.80
N VAL A 128 3.85 -3.15 14.16
CA VAL A 128 2.54 -2.49 14.33
C VAL A 128 2.64 -1.29 15.26
N LYS A 129 3.40 -1.42 16.35
CA LYS A 129 3.61 -0.34 17.32
C LYS A 129 4.25 0.89 16.69
N LYS A 130 5.23 0.74 15.82
CA LYS A 130 5.85 1.87 15.10
C LYS A 130 4.83 2.63 14.25
N ILE A 131 3.90 1.92 13.60
CA ILE A 131 2.80 2.56 12.84
C ILE A 131 1.85 3.29 13.79
N GLN A 132 1.46 2.65 14.89
CA GLN A 132 0.55 3.24 15.87
C GLN A 132 1.13 4.49 16.53
N ASP A 133 2.44 4.52 16.78
CA ASP A 133 3.13 5.63 17.45
C ASP A 133 3.40 6.84 16.54
N ILE A 134 3.11 6.76 15.24
CA ILE A 134 3.23 7.88 14.30
C ILE A 134 2.45 9.09 14.83
N LYS A 135 3.11 10.24 14.85
CA LYS A 135 2.49 11.53 15.23
C LYS A 135 2.01 12.28 14.00
N ILE A 136 0.74 12.62 13.98
CA ILE A 136 0.10 13.30 12.86
C ILE A 136 -0.60 14.57 13.33
N ARG A 137 -0.50 15.63 12.53
CA ARG A 137 -1.40 16.79 12.66
C ARG A 137 -2.71 16.46 11.96
N LEU A 138 -3.78 16.36 12.74
CA LEU A 138 -5.08 15.93 12.24
C LEU A 138 -6.00 17.15 12.05
N PRO A 139 -6.23 17.61 10.81
CA PRO A 139 -7.21 18.64 10.49
C PRO A 139 -8.64 18.12 10.68
N SER A 140 -9.63 18.98 10.48
CA SER A 140 -11.03 18.54 10.41
C SER A 140 -11.24 17.57 9.22
N LEU A 141 -12.20 16.66 9.31
CA LEU A 141 -12.52 15.73 8.22
C LEU A 141 -12.78 16.44 6.89
N LYS A 142 -13.43 17.61 6.93
CA LYS A 142 -13.66 18.44 5.74
C LYS A 142 -12.33 18.88 5.09
N GLU A 143 -11.37 19.29 5.90
CA GLU A 143 -10.05 19.69 5.39
C GLU A 143 -9.22 18.51 4.96
N GLN A 144 -9.29 17.37 5.66
CA GLN A 144 -8.64 16.13 5.23
C GLN A 144 -9.10 15.72 3.82
N LYS A 145 -10.42 15.67 3.57
CA LYS A 145 -10.99 15.35 2.25
C LYS A 145 -10.56 16.35 1.18
N ARG A 146 -10.47 17.65 1.52
CA ARG A 146 -10.00 18.69 0.60
C ARG A 146 -8.53 18.46 0.22
N ILE A 147 -7.68 18.20 1.22
CA ILE A 147 -6.25 17.93 0.99
C ILE A 147 -6.08 16.66 0.15
N ALA A 148 -6.76 15.58 0.50
CA ALA A 148 -6.73 14.33 -0.25
C ALA A 148 -7.11 14.53 -1.71
N ALA A 149 -8.21 15.24 -1.99
CA ALA A 149 -8.65 15.50 -3.36
C ALA A 149 -7.65 16.32 -4.19
N ILE A 150 -6.88 17.21 -3.57
CA ILE A 150 -5.81 17.97 -4.25
C ILE A 150 -4.65 16.99 -4.58
N LEU A 151 -4.26 16.15 -3.64
CA LEU A 151 -3.17 15.18 -3.83
C LEU A 151 -3.54 14.10 -4.85
N ASP A 152 -4.79 13.59 -4.83
CA ASP A 152 -5.30 12.66 -5.85
C ASP A 152 -5.17 13.25 -7.27
N LYS A 153 -5.51 14.56 -7.43
CA LYS A 153 -5.35 15.24 -8.72
C LYS A 153 -3.88 15.40 -9.13
N ALA A 154 -3.01 15.71 -8.18
CA ALA A 154 -1.58 15.82 -8.44
C ALA A 154 -0.99 14.48 -8.89
N ASP A 155 -1.33 13.39 -8.20
CA ASP A 155 -0.89 12.03 -8.56
C ASP A 155 -1.42 11.62 -9.94
N ALA A 156 -2.69 11.92 -10.24
CA ALA A 156 -3.26 11.65 -11.56
C ALA A 156 -2.54 12.42 -12.69
N ILE A 157 -2.13 13.67 -12.46
CA ILE A 157 -1.34 14.46 -13.42
C ILE A 157 0.05 13.84 -13.59
N HIS A 158 0.67 13.43 -12.49
CA HIS A 158 2.00 12.78 -12.51
C HIS A 158 1.96 11.50 -13.34
N GLN A 159 1.01 10.61 -13.07
CA GLN A 159 0.84 9.35 -13.80
C GLN A 159 0.60 9.58 -15.31
N LYS A 160 -0.22 10.58 -15.67
CA LYS A 160 -0.43 10.93 -17.08
C LYS A 160 0.83 11.43 -17.77
N ARG A 161 1.66 12.22 -17.07
CA ARG A 161 2.94 12.69 -17.60
C ARG A 161 3.91 11.55 -17.82
N GLU A 162 4.03 10.63 -16.85
CA GLU A 162 4.88 9.44 -16.99
C GLU A 162 4.45 8.56 -18.17
N GLN A 163 3.14 8.36 -18.33
CA GLN A 163 2.59 7.64 -19.48
C GLN A 163 2.91 8.36 -20.82
N ALA A 164 2.77 9.68 -20.87
CA ALA A 164 3.08 10.46 -22.05
C ALA A 164 4.57 10.39 -22.43
N ILE A 165 5.46 10.47 -21.43
CA ILE A 165 6.92 10.32 -21.65
C ILE A 165 7.22 8.93 -22.21
N LYS A 166 6.66 7.87 -21.58
CA LYS A 166 6.86 6.50 -22.07
C LYS A 166 6.39 6.33 -23.51
N LEU A 167 5.19 6.84 -23.84
CA LEU A 167 4.67 6.77 -25.22
C LEU A 167 5.57 7.52 -26.21
N ALA A 168 6.12 8.67 -25.84
CA ALA A 168 7.06 9.42 -26.67
C ALA A 168 8.35 8.62 -26.88
N ASP A 169 8.91 8.01 -25.84
CA ASP A 169 10.10 7.18 -25.93
C ASP A 169 9.86 5.93 -26.81
N ASP A 170 8.74 5.27 -26.65
CA ASP A 170 8.35 4.10 -27.47
C ASP A 170 8.18 4.51 -28.94
N PHE A 171 7.55 5.67 -29.21
CA PHE A 171 7.43 6.21 -30.56
C PHE A 171 8.78 6.53 -31.19
N LEU A 172 9.68 7.20 -30.47
CA LEU A 172 11.04 7.50 -30.95
C LEU A 172 11.81 6.23 -31.28
N ARG A 173 11.77 5.21 -30.40
CA ARG A 173 12.43 3.91 -30.63
C ARG A 173 11.85 3.21 -31.88
N ALA A 174 10.54 3.16 -32.02
CA ALA A 174 9.89 2.55 -33.17
C ALA A 174 10.24 3.27 -34.46
N THR A 175 10.23 4.59 -34.47
CA THR A 175 10.60 5.41 -35.62
C THR A 175 12.07 5.19 -36.02
N PHE A 176 12.97 5.18 -35.04
CA PHE A 176 14.41 4.95 -35.27
C PHE A 176 14.64 3.53 -35.84
N ALA A 177 14.03 2.52 -35.29
CA ALA A 177 14.11 1.14 -35.79
C ALA A 177 13.59 1.00 -37.22
N THR A 178 12.54 1.75 -37.57
CA THR A 178 11.98 1.76 -38.93
C THR A 178 12.91 2.45 -39.93
N MET A 179 13.58 3.53 -39.51
CA MET A 179 14.47 4.33 -40.43
C MET A 179 15.86 3.74 -40.59
N TYR A 180 16.40 3.09 -39.59
CA TYR A 180 17.82 2.66 -39.53
C TYR A 180 18.03 1.16 -39.34
N GLY A 181 16.95 0.37 -39.23
CA GLY A 181 17.03 -1.04 -38.92
C GLY A 181 17.25 -1.30 -37.41
N ASN A 182 16.91 -2.52 -36.96
CA ASN A 182 17.21 -2.93 -35.57
C ASN A 182 18.73 -3.16 -35.45
N PRO A 183 19.39 -2.62 -34.40
CA PRO A 183 20.79 -2.89 -34.11
C PRO A 183 21.04 -4.35 -33.76
#